data_45d1611cbe1d57e232d66c14429f3d2c
#
_entry.id   45d1611cbe1d57e232d66c14429f3d2c
#
_cell.length_a   1.000
_cell.length_b   1.000
_cell.length_c   1.000
_cell.angle_alpha   90.00
_cell.angle_beta   90.00
_cell.angle_gamma   90.00
#
_symmetry.space_group_name_H-M   'P 1'
#
loop_
_entity.id
_entity.type
_entity.pdbx_description
1 polymer ?
#
loop_
_entity_poly.entity_id
_entity_poly.type
_entity_poly.pdbx_seq_one_letter_code
_entity_poly.pdbx_strand_id
1 'polypeptide(L)'
;MAGGGPIEEIPAHDAYVAEAEGSVLEIVEGGVVLDRTVFYARGGGQPGDIGTIKWDGGEIEIVDTVRKQGKPLHIVAEGAVLPEPGTPVLGQIDWERRYRTMKTHTALHALSGVVYRDFGAKVTGGNMEPGAARMDFELDGISVEFGQEVERRLNEELVKGYPTEVVFMARQEAMKDPDLIRTKVNLIPEWVEEIRVIDIVGLDRQADGGTHVATTL
;
A
#
# COMPACT_ATOMS: atom_id res chain seq x y z
N MET A 1 -15.83 -28.40 5.50
CA MET A 1 -14.76 -27.58 6.10
C MET A 1 -13.82 -27.18 4.96
N ALA A 2 -14.03 -26.00 4.40
CA ALA A 2 -13.16 -25.46 3.37
C ALA A 2 -11.88 -24.96 4.11
N GLY A 3 -10.78 -25.69 3.95
CA GLY A 3 -9.46 -25.28 4.43
C GLY A 3 -8.96 -24.14 3.56
N GLY A 4 -9.17 -22.91 4.01
CA GLY A 4 -8.57 -21.75 3.36
C GLY A 4 -7.07 -21.74 3.66
N GLY A 5 -6.25 -22.05 2.66
CA GLY A 5 -4.83 -21.70 2.67
C GLY A 5 -4.63 -20.18 2.80
N PRO A 6 -3.39 -19.71 2.97
CA PRO A 6 -3.11 -18.28 2.97
C PRO A 6 -3.57 -17.65 1.64
N ILE A 7 -4.20 -16.47 1.73
CA ILE A 7 -4.60 -15.70 0.55
C ILE A 7 -3.34 -15.12 -0.10
N GLU A 8 -3.20 -15.29 -1.41
CA GLU A 8 -2.12 -14.67 -2.18
C GLU A 8 -2.47 -13.20 -2.48
N GLU A 9 -1.80 -12.29 -1.81
CA GLU A 9 -1.91 -10.84 -2.03
C GLU A 9 -0.80 -10.39 -2.98
N ILE A 10 -1.06 -10.42 -4.29
CA ILE A 10 -0.10 -10.08 -5.35
C ILE A 10 0.55 -8.71 -5.15
N PRO A 11 -0.19 -7.62 -4.73
CA PRO A 11 0.41 -6.30 -4.56
C PRO A 11 1.54 -6.23 -3.53
N ALA A 12 1.63 -7.20 -2.62
CA ALA A 12 2.72 -7.27 -1.65
C ALA A 12 4.08 -7.59 -2.31
N HIS A 13 4.07 -8.30 -3.44
CA HIS A 13 5.25 -8.74 -4.17
C HIS A 13 5.44 -7.97 -5.48
N ASP A 14 4.37 -7.74 -6.22
CA ASP A 14 4.38 -7.01 -7.49
C ASP A 14 3.16 -6.06 -7.58
N ALA A 15 3.42 -4.78 -7.38
CA ALA A 15 2.41 -3.73 -7.43
C ALA A 15 1.97 -3.37 -8.86
N TYR A 16 2.69 -3.85 -9.88
CA TYR A 16 2.41 -3.56 -11.29
C TYR A 16 1.47 -4.56 -11.97
N VAL A 17 1.15 -5.66 -11.32
CA VAL A 17 0.12 -6.58 -11.81
C VAL A 17 -1.25 -5.94 -11.67
N ALA A 18 -1.93 -5.71 -12.81
CA ALA A 18 -3.22 -5.02 -12.85
C ALA A 18 -4.42 -5.98 -12.92
N GLU A 19 -4.18 -7.24 -13.29
CA GLU A 19 -5.22 -8.26 -13.37
C GLU A 19 -4.68 -9.63 -12.97
N ALA A 20 -5.51 -10.46 -12.37
CA ALA A 20 -5.20 -11.86 -12.06
C ALA A 20 -6.44 -12.72 -11.94
N GLU A 21 -6.27 -13.98 -12.31
CA GLU A 21 -7.24 -15.02 -12.04
C GLU A 21 -7.17 -15.43 -10.56
N GLY A 22 -8.32 -15.81 -10.01
CA GLY A 22 -8.49 -16.34 -8.68
C GLY A 22 -9.83 -17.06 -8.56
N SER A 23 -10.21 -17.43 -7.34
CA SER A 23 -11.50 -18.04 -7.05
C SER A 23 -12.14 -17.38 -5.83
N VAL A 24 -13.46 -17.31 -5.81
CA VAL A 24 -14.20 -16.83 -4.64
C VAL A 24 -14.03 -17.82 -3.49
N LEU A 25 -13.47 -17.41 -2.38
CA LEU A 25 -13.38 -18.21 -1.15
C LEU A 25 -14.67 -18.14 -0.34
N GLU A 26 -15.15 -16.94 -0.13
CA GLU A 26 -16.35 -16.70 0.68
C GLU A 26 -17.04 -15.40 0.28
N ILE A 27 -18.36 -15.39 0.51
CA ILE A 27 -19.18 -14.18 0.47
C ILE A 27 -19.41 -13.75 1.91
N VAL A 28 -19.12 -12.49 2.19
CA VAL A 28 -19.40 -11.88 3.49
C VAL A 28 -20.25 -10.63 3.29
N GLU A 29 -20.86 -10.13 4.38
CA GLU A 29 -21.63 -8.90 4.30
C GLU A 29 -20.80 -7.77 3.68
N GLY A 30 -21.29 -7.24 2.56
CA GLY A 30 -20.70 -6.13 1.81
C GLY A 30 -19.72 -6.53 0.69
N GLY A 31 -19.43 -7.83 0.48
CA GLY A 31 -18.51 -8.19 -0.60
C GLY A 31 -18.04 -9.64 -0.65
N VAL A 32 -16.93 -9.84 -1.34
CA VAL A 32 -16.33 -11.16 -1.59
C VAL A 32 -14.86 -11.21 -1.16
N VAL A 33 -14.40 -12.37 -0.73
CA VAL A 33 -13.00 -12.69 -0.46
C VAL A 33 -12.52 -13.68 -1.51
N LEU A 34 -11.33 -13.42 -2.08
CA LEU A 34 -10.70 -14.28 -3.08
C LEU A 34 -9.53 -15.05 -2.46
N ASP A 35 -9.16 -16.20 -3.06
CA ASP A 35 -7.96 -16.96 -2.70
C ASP A 35 -6.67 -16.29 -3.21
N ARG A 36 -6.80 -15.49 -4.28
CA ARG A 36 -5.73 -14.74 -4.92
C ARG A 36 -6.26 -13.40 -5.41
N THR A 37 -5.54 -12.31 -5.13
CA THR A 37 -6.04 -10.97 -5.47
C THR A 37 -4.94 -10.01 -5.92
N VAL A 38 -5.28 -9.16 -6.91
CA VAL A 38 -4.49 -7.99 -7.33
C VAL A 38 -4.87 -6.72 -6.59
N PHE A 39 -5.96 -6.74 -5.83
CA PHE A 39 -6.46 -5.57 -5.11
C PHE A 39 -5.69 -5.37 -3.82
N TYR A 40 -5.10 -4.21 -3.65
CA TYR A 40 -4.52 -3.79 -2.38
C TYR A 40 -5.64 -3.45 -1.38
N ALA A 41 -5.62 -4.09 -0.23
CA ALA A 41 -6.54 -3.77 0.85
C ALA A 41 -6.06 -2.56 1.63
N ARG A 42 -6.93 -1.57 1.85
CA ARG A 42 -6.65 -0.34 2.60
C ARG A 42 -5.81 -0.60 3.85
N GLY A 43 -4.72 0.15 4.01
CA GLY A 43 -3.83 0.04 5.16
C GLY A 43 -2.69 1.07 5.10
N GLY A 44 -2.04 1.36 6.23
CA GLY A 44 -0.88 2.24 6.27
C GLY A 44 -1.11 3.67 5.74
N GLY A 45 -2.34 4.17 5.76
CA GLY A 45 -2.69 5.47 5.16
C GLY A 45 -2.99 5.42 3.66
N GLN A 46 -2.72 4.30 2.98
CA GLN A 46 -3.04 4.11 1.58
C GLN A 46 -4.50 3.63 1.42
N PRO A 47 -5.30 4.22 0.51
CA PRO A 47 -6.65 3.75 0.20
C PRO A 47 -6.62 2.37 -0.48
N GLY A 48 -7.71 1.61 -0.35
CA GLY A 48 -7.91 0.36 -1.05
C GLY A 48 -8.08 0.57 -2.55
N ASP A 49 -7.76 -0.48 -3.32
CA ASP A 49 -8.04 -0.47 -4.75
C ASP A 49 -9.53 -0.63 -5.04
N ILE A 50 -9.89 -0.11 -6.20
CA ILE A 50 -11.18 -0.30 -6.86
C ILE A 50 -10.97 -0.96 -8.21
N GLY A 51 -12.04 -1.46 -8.81
CA GLY A 51 -11.97 -2.10 -10.13
C GLY A 51 -13.14 -3.01 -10.40
N THR A 52 -12.91 -4.15 -11.03
CA THR A 52 -13.96 -5.11 -11.38
C THR A 52 -13.54 -6.55 -11.10
N ILE A 53 -14.51 -7.40 -10.84
CA ILE A 53 -14.37 -8.85 -10.82
C ILE A 53 -15.31 -9.43 -11.85
N LYS A 54 -14.78 -10.25 -12.77
CA LYS A 54 -15.51 -10.90 -13.88
C LYS A 54 -15.52 -12.40 -13.72
N TRP A 55 -16.63 -13.04 -14.12
CA TRP A 55 -16.77 -14.50 -14.21
C TRP A 55 -17.69 -14.88 -15.35
N ASP A 56 -17.86 -16.15 -15.62
CA ASP A 56 -18.72 -16.64 -16.75
C ASP A 56 -20.19 -16.21 -16.63
N GLY A 57 -20.66 -15.90 -15.41
CA GLY A 57 -22.04 -15.47 -15.16
C GLY A 57 -22.24 -13.95 -15.04
N GLY A 58 -21.20 -13.12 -15.14
CA GLY A 58 -21.34 -11.66 -14.99
C GLY A 58 -20.09 -10.90 -14.60
N GLU A 59 -20.32 -9.67 -14.15
CA GLU A 59 -19.30 -8.75 -13.68
C GLU A 59 -19.83 -7.94 -12.51
N ILE A 60 -18.98 -7.64 -11.53
CA ILE A 60 -19.28 -6.72 -10.43
C ILE A 60 -18.22 -5.65 -10.31
N GLU A 61 -18.65 -4.44 -9.92
CA GLU A 61 -17.77 -3.34 -9.56
C GLU A 61 -17.29 -3.48 -8.12
N ILE A 62 -16.00 -3.31 -7.90
CA ILE A 62 -15.38 -3.21 -6.59
C ILE A 62 -15.16 -1.74 -6.27
N VAL A 63 -15.90 -1.24 -5.29
CA VAL A 63 -15.91 0.19 -4.91
C VAL A 63 -14.87 0.53 -3.84
N ASP A 64 -14.34 -0.47 -3.15
CA ASP A 64 -13.21 -0.37 -2.22
C ASP A 64 -12.65 -1.77 -1.92
N THR A 65 -11.44 -1.84 -1.41
CA THR A 65 -10.87 -3.07 -0.84
C THR A 65 -10.36 -2.78 0.56
N VAL A 66 -10.88 -3.50 1.54
CA VAL A 66 -10.58 -3.29 2.96
C VAL A 66 -10.07 -4.58 3.61
N ARG A 67 -9.46 -4.47 4.79
CA ARG A 67 -9.07 -5.64 5.56
C ARG A 67 -10.11 -5.96 6.63
N LYS A 68 -10.72 -7.14 6.53
CA LYS A 68 -11.68 -7.65 7.50
C LYS A 68 -11.19 -9.00 8.04
N GLN A 69 -11.00 -9.11 9.36
CA GLN A 69 -10.47 -10.33 10.02
C GLN A 69 -9.14 -10.82 9.40
N GLY A 70 -8.25 -9.89 9.00
CA GLY A 70 -6.96 -10.21 8.39
C GLY A 70 -7.00 -10.53 6.89
N LYS A 71 -8.19 -10.62 6.26
CA LYS A 71 -8.37 -10.96 4.84
C LYS A 71 -8.72 -9.72 4.02
N PRO A 72 -8.25 -9.62 2.75
CA PRO A 72 -8.76 -8.64 1.79
C PRO A 72 -10.23 -8.91 1.47
N LEU A 73 -11.09 -7.93 1.74
CA LEU A 73 -12.51 -7.95 1.41
C LEU A 73 -12.76 -6.94 0.28
N HIS A 74 -13.21 -7.42 -0.86
CA HIS A 74 -13.59 -6.63 -2.02
C HIS A 74 -15.03 -6.15 -1.84
N ILE A 75 -15.19 -4.85 -1.56
CA ILE A 75 -16.49 -4.22 -1.28
C ILE A 75 -17.22 -3.97 -2.59
N VAL A 76 -18.48 -4.38 -2.64
CA VAL A 76 -19.38 -4.21 -3.78
C VAL A 76 -20.50 -3.24 -3.47
N ALA A 77 -21.14 -2.69 -4.50
CA ALA A 77 -22.34 -1.89 -4.35
C ALA A 77 -23.49 -2.73 -3.77
N GLU A 78 -24.39 -2.08 -3.03
CA GLU A 78 -25.58 -2.72 -2.46
C GLU A 78 -26.47 -3.32 -3.57
N GLY A 79 -26.91 -4.54 -3.38
CA GLY A 79 -27.77 -5.24 -4.34
C GLY A 79 -27.03 -5.89 -5.53
N ALA A 80 -25.70 -5.88 -5.53
CA ALA A 80 -24.91 -6.57 -6.55
C ALA A 80 -25.14 -8.08 -6.51
N VAL A 81 -25.24 -8.71 -7.69
CA VAL A 81 -25.25 -10.17 -7.81
C VAL A 81 -23.83 -10.69 -7.64
N LEU A 82 -23.61 -11.58 -6.69
CA LEU A 82 -22.28 -12.08 -6.36
C LEU A 82 -22.04 -13.47 -6.98
N PRO A 83 -20.80 -13.75 -7.43
CA PRO A 83 -20.39 -15.09 -7.80
C PRO A 83 -20.35 -16.01 -6.58
N GLU A 84 -20.78 -17.26 -6.72
CA GLU A 84 -20.79 -18.22 -5.63
C GLU A 84 -19.39 -18.64 -5.18
N PRO A 85 -19.18 -19.06 -3.92
CA PRO A 85 -17.91 -19.64 -3.49
C PRO A 85 -17.47 -20.79 -4.39
N GLY A 86 -16.18 -20.80 -4.76
CA GLY A 86 -15.58 -21.72 -5.71
C GLY A 86 -15.65 -21.26 -7.17
N THR A 87 -16.36 -20.17 -7.49
CA THR A 87 -16.40 -19.62 -8.86
C THR A 87 -15.04 -19.06 -9.26
N PRO A 88 -14.47 -19.49 -10.41
CA PRO A 88 -13.31 -18.85 -11.01
C PRO A 88 -13.65 -17.43 -11.45
N VAL A 89 -12.75 -16.49 -11.14
CA VAL A 89 -12.93 -15.06 -11.43
C VAL A 89 -11.66 -14.43 -11.98
N LEU A 90 -11.80 -13.35 -12.75
CA LEU A 90 -10.73 -12.46 -13.14
C LEU A 90 -10.91 -11.12 -12.39
N GLY A 91 -9.99 -10.81 -11.47
CA GLY A 91 -9.92 -9.51 -10.83
C GLY A 91 -9.11 -8.53 -11.67
N GLN A 92 -9.61 -7.30 -11.84
CA GLN A 92 -8.95 -6.23 -12.59
C GLN A 92 -9.11 -4.90 -11.83
N ILE A 93 -7.99 -4.27 -11.49
CA ILE A 93 -7.98 -2.99 -10.76
C ILE A 93 -8.12 -1.80 -11.71
N ASP A 94 -8.58 -0.65 -11.18
CA ASP A 94 -8.37 0.66 -11.82
C ASP A 94 -6.88 1.00 -11.77
N TRP A 95 -6.18 0.71 -12.87
CA TRP A 95 -4.74 0.89 -12.97
C TRP A 95 -4.31 2.36 -12.87
N GLU A 96 -5.06 3.29 -13.44
CA GLU A 96 -4.70 4.72 -13.36
C GLU A 96 -4.73 5.20 -11.91
N ARG A 97 -5.76 4.81 -11.18
CA ARG A 97 -5.88 5.11 -9.75
C ARG A 97 -4.76 4.47 -8.94
N ARG A 98 -4.46 3.18 -9.16
CA ARG A 98 -3.35 2.45 -8.51
C ARG A 98 -2.02 3.15 -8.78
N TYR A 99 -1.70 3.45 -10.00
CA TYR A 99 -0.43 4.04 -10.39
C TYR A 99 -0.26 5.46 -9.82
N ARG A 100 -1.33 6.26 -9.80
CA ARG A 100 -1.31 7.58 -9.12
C ARG A 100 -1.10 7.43 -7.61
N THR A 101 -1.72 6.45 -6.98
CA THR A 101 -1.52 6.14 -5.56
C THR A 101 -0.08 5.71 -5.28
N MET A 102 0.49 4.83 -6.10
CA MET A 102 1.90 4.40 -6.01
C MET A 102 2.87 5.59 -6.08
N LYS A 103 2.66 6.51 -7.04
CA LYS A 103 3.47 7.74 -7.14
C LYS A 103 3.35 8.60 -5.90
N THR A 104 2.13 8.78 -5.40
CA THR A 104 1.89 9.56 -4.18
C THR A 104 2.57 8.93 -2.97
N HIS A 105 2.48 7.60 -2.83
CA HIS A 105 3.08 6.89 -1.70
C HIS A 105 4.61 6.96 -1.74
N THR A 106 5.22 6.71 -2.90
CA THR A 106 6.68 6.83 -3.06
C THR A 106 7.16 8.27 -2.79
N ALA A 107 6.41 9.29 -3.23
CA ALA A 107 6.74 10.68 -2.93
C ALA A 107 6.67 11.00 -1.43
N LEU A 108 5.72 10.40 -0.68
CA LEU A 108 5.67 10.54 0.78
C LEU A 108 6.88 9.88 1.47
N HIS A 109 7.31 8.70 1.00
CA HIS A 109 8.52 8.06 1.49
C HIS A 109 9.77 8.91 1.21
N ALA A 110 9.91 9.43 0.00
CA ALA A 110 11.00 10.34 -0.34
C ALA A 110 10.98 11.61 0.53
N LEU A 111 9.79 12.19 0.76
CA LEU A 111 9.61 13.34 1.67
C LEU A 111 10.02 12.97 3.10
N SER A 112 9.57 11.84 3.61
CA SER A 112 9.97 11.34 4.94
C SER A 112 11.48 11.17 5.06
N GLY A 113 12.11 10.60 4.03
CA GLY A 113 13.57 10.41 3.97
C GLY A 113 14.32 11.73 4.01
N VAL A 114 13.93 12.72 3.20
CA VAL A 114 14.53 14.06 3.17
C VAL A 114 14.37 14.78 4.51
N VAL A 115 13.15 14.80 5.06
CA VAL A 115 12.88 15.51 6.33
C VAL A 115 13.60 14.84 7.50
N TYR A 116 13.64 13.51 7.54
CA TYR A 116 14.37 12.81 8.58
C TYR A 116 15.89 13.02 8.48
N ARG A 117 16.46 12.88 7.29
CA ARG A 117 17.90 13.06 7.04
C ARG A 117 18.38 14.47 7.38
N ASP A 118 17.65 15.49 6.95
CA ASP A 118 18.10 16.87 6.97
C ASP A 118 17.65 17.64 8.21
N PHE A 119 16.54 17.22 8.84
CA PHE A 119 15.95 17.95 9.98
C PHE A 119 15.70 17.05 11.20
N GLY A 120 15.96 15.74 11.12
CA GLY A 120 15.81 14.80 12.24
C GLY A 120 14.38 14.55 12.68
N ALA A 121 13.37 15.00 11.91
CA ALA A 121 11.97 14.93 12.32
C ALA A 121 11.31 13.61 11.88
N LYS A 122 10.57 12.98 12.81
CA LYS A 122 9.81 11.76 12.56
C LYS A 122 8.39 12.08 12.10
N VAL A 123 7.80 11.13 11.39
CA VAL A 123 6.40 11.20 10.96
C VAL A 123 5.48 10.96 12.16
N THR A 124 4.51 11.83 12.37
CA THR A 124 3.50 11.74 13.44
C THR A 124 2.12 11.35 12.93
N GLY A 125 1.85 11.49 11.63
CA GLY A 125 0.60 11.13 11.00
C GLY A 125 0.60 11.47 9.51
N GLY A 126 -0.45 11.05 8.84
CA GLY A 126 -0.66 11.36 7.43
C GLY A 126 -1.82 10.58 6.84
N ASN A 127 -2.21 10.98 5.66
CA ASN A 127 -3.12 10.25 4.79
C ASN A 127 -2.82 10.57 3.33
N MET A 128 -3.28 9.73 2.43
CA MET A 128 -3.14 9.95 1.00
C MET A 128 -4.41 9.58 0.23
N GLU A 129 -4.52 10.20 -0.92
CA GLU A 129 -5.42 9.85 -2.01
C GLU A 129 -4.62 9.85 -3.32
N PRO A 130 -5.15 9.28 -4.42
CA PRO A 130 -4.45 9.29 -5.70
C PRO A 130 -4.09 10.70 -6.17
N GLY A 131 -2.82 11.08 -6.09
CA GLY A 131 -2.29 12.38 -6.51
C GLY A 131 -2.31 13.48 -5.45
N ALA A 132 -2.75 13.20 -4.22
CA ALA A 132 -2.72 14.16 -3.12
C ALA A 132 -2.43 13.48 -1.79
N ALA A 133 -1.67 14.15 -0.91
CA ALA A 133 -1.35 13.60 0.40
C ALA A 133 -1.03 14.70 1.41
N ARG A 134 -1.11 14.31 2.69
CA ARG A 134 -0.62 15.09 3.82
C ARG A 134 0.28 14.20 4.67
N MET A 135 1.38 14.77 5.15
CA MET A 135 2.25 14.12 6.13
C MET A 135 2.56 15.11 7.25
N ASP A 136 2.40 14.68 8.47
CA ASP A 136 2.63 15.46 9.68
C ASP A 136 3.97 15.03 10.29
N PHE A 137 4.77 16.00 10.73
CA PHE A 137 6.10 15.77 11.29
C PHE A 137 6.22 16.31 12.72
N GLU A 138 7.11 15.72 13.51
CA GLU A 138 7.47 16.18 14.84
C GLU A 138 8.45 17.37 14.71
N LEU A 139 7.89 18.58 14.51
CA LEU A 139 8.63 19.83 14.34
C LEU A 139 7.99 20.92 15.21
N ASP A 140 8.83 21.81 15.78
CA ASP A 140 8.38 22.93 16.64
C ASP A 140 7.71 24.09 15.89
N GLY A 141 7.47 23.93 14.61
CA GLY A 141 6.79 24.87 13.74
C GLY A 141 7.21 24.68 12.29
N ILE A 142 6.31 25.02 11.38
CA ILE A 142 6.55 24.97 9.94
C ILE A 142 6.30 26.36 9.39
N SER A 143 7.34 27.04 8.90
CA SER A 143 7.21 28.29 8.16
C SER A 143 7.04 28.03 6.66
N VAL A 144 6.63 29.04 5.92
CA VAL A 144 6.53 28.99 4.46
C VAL A 144 7.90 28.71 3.83
N GLU A 145 8.94 29.37 4.35
CA GLU A 145 10.32 29.22 3.89
C GLU A 145 10.85 27.81 4.13
N PHE A 146 10.50 27.21 5.27
CA PHE A 146 10.80 25.80 5.55
C PHE A 146 10.13 24.89 4.54
N GLY A 147 8.84 25.10 4.25
CA GLY A 147 8.12 24.33 3.25
C GLY A 147 8.75 24.40 1.86
N GLN A 148 9.14 25.60 1.43
CA GLN A 148 9.83 25.84 0.16
C GLN A 148 11.20 25.14 0.09
N GLU A 149 11.96 25.15 1.18
CA GLU A 149 13.26 24.48 1.24
C GLU A 149 13.10 22.95 1.19
N VAL A 150 12.11 22.39 1.89
CA VAL A 150 11.79 20.96 1.81
C VAL A 150 11.36 20.56 0.40
N GLU A 151 10.47 21.34 -0.23
CA GLU A 151 10.03 21.12 -1.62
C GLU A 151 11.23 21.14 -2.59
N ARG A 152 12.12 22.11 -2.47
CA ARG A 152 13.32 22.20 -3.31
C ARG A 152 14.20 20.95 -3.16
N ARG A 153 14.51 20.56 -1.92
CA ARG A 153 15.34 19.37 -1.64
C ARG A 153 14.67 18.09 -2.13
N LEU A 154 13.38 17.93 -1.88
CA LEU A 154 12.63 16.77 -2.34
C LEU A 154 12.69 16.64 -3.88
N ASN A 155 12.44 17.73 -4.61
CA ASN A 155 12.51 17.73 -6.06
C ASN A 155 13.93 17.42 -6.58
N GLU A 156 14.97 17.92 -5.92
CA GLU A 156 16.36 17.58 -6.25
C GLU A 156 16.69 16.10 -6.03
N GLU A 157 16.04 15.45 -5.06
CA GLU A 157 16.20 14.00 -4.88
C GLU A 157 15.39 13.22 -5.90
N LEU A 158 14.13 13.56 -6.12
CA LEU A 158 13.24 12.79 -7.02
C LEU A 158 13.81 12.70 -8.44
N VAL A 159 14.39 13.78 -8.98
CA VAL A 159 14.95 13.80 -10.34
C VAL A 159 16.20 12.92 -10.53
N LYS A 160 16.80 12.40 -9.45
CA LYS A 160 17.94 11.48 -9.54
C LYS A 160 17.55 10.09 -10.00
N GLY A 161 16.27 9.74 -9.99
CA GLY A 161 15.77 8.47 -10.51
C GLY A 161 16.18 7.27 -9.65
N TYR A 162 16.02 7.37 -8.35
CA TYR A 162 16.32 6.27 -7.43
C TYR A 162 15.44 5.05 -7.71
N PRO A 163 16.01 3.85 -7.84
CA PRO A 163 15.20 2.63 -7.88
C PRO A 163 14.52 2.40 -6.53
N THR A 164 13.31 1.85 -6.59
CA THR A 164 12.55 1.44 -5.40
C THR A 164 12.45 -0.07 -5.37
N GLU A 165 12.93 -0.68 -4.30
CA GLU A 165 12.98 -2.12 -4.12
C GLU A 165 12.05 -2.58 -3.00
N VAL A 166 11.46 -3.76 -3.15
CA VAL A 166 10.70 -4.44 -2.11
C VAL A 166 11.57 -5.54 -1.52
N VAL A 167 11.84 -5.45 -0.23
CA VAL A 167 12.66 -6.41 0.50
C VAL A 167 11.85 -7.03 1.63
N PHE A 168 11.93 -8.34 1.77
CA PHE A 168 11.36 -9.06 2.91
C PHE A 168 12.48 -9.47 3.85
N MET A 169 12.33 -9.23 5.13
CA MET A 169 13.33 -9.57 6.13
C MET A 169 12.71 -10.07 7.42
N ALA A 170 13.40 -10.98 8.09
CA ALA A 170 12.95 -11.49 9.37
C ALA A 170 12.76 -10.36 10.38
N ARG A 171 11.66 -10.39 11.15
CA ARG A 171 11.36 -9.37 12.17
C ARG A 171 12.54 -9.10 13.10
N GLN A 172 13.25 -10.16 13.53
CA GLN A 172 14.40 -10.01 14.42
C GLN A 172 15.52 -9.15 13.83
N GLU A 173 15.73 -9.22 12.51
CA GLU A 173 16.70 -8.38 11.81
C GLU A 173 16.16 -6.96 11.61
N ALA A 174 14.89 -6.82 11.19
CA ALA A 174 14.27 -5.52 11.00
C ALA A 174 14.26 -4.67 12.27
N MET A 175 14.02 -5.30 13.44
CA MET A 175 13.99 -4.59 14.73
C MET A 175 15.37 -4.15 15.24
N LYS A 176 16.47 -4.58 14.61
CA LYS A 176 17.81 -4.07 14.92
C LYS A 176 18.07 -2.71 14.30
N ASP A 177 17.33 -2.35 13.26
CA ASP A 177 17.43 -1.08 12.56
C ASP A 177 16.28 -0.14 13.01
N PRO A 178 16.55 0.81 13.93
CA PRO A 178 15.55 1.72 14.45
C PRO A 178 15.02 2.69 13.37
N ASP A 179 15.76 2.85 12.27
CA ASP A 179 15.42 3.75 11.18
C ASP A 179 14.41 3.16 10.19
N LEU A 180 14.14 1.85 10.26
CA LEU A 180 13.06 1.23 9.48
C LEU A 180 11.66 1.65 9.95
N ILE A 181 11.53 2.14 11.18
CA ILE A 181 10.24 2.61 11.73
C ILE A 181 10.33 4.11 11.94
N ARG A 182 9.88 4.87 10.94
CA ARG A 182 9.91 6.34 10.94
C ARG A 182 8.71 6.97 11.64
N THR A 183 7.71 6.17 12.00
CA THR A 183 6.57 6.62 12.79
C THR A 183 6.94 6.68 14.27
N LYS A 184 6.33 7.62 15.02
CA LYS A 184 6.54 7.78 16.47
C LYS A 184 6.16 6.52 17.26
N VAL A 185 5.21 5.74 16.75
CA VAL A 185 4.73 4.48 17.34
C VAL A 185 4.90 3.36 16.33
N ASN A 186 5.44 2.22 16.77
CA ASN A 186 5.49 1.03 15.94
C ASN A 186 4.08 0.46 15.75
N LEU A 187 3.57 0.47 14.53
CA LEU A 187 2.25 -0.02 14.16
C LEU A 187 2.26 -1.46 13.63
N ILE A 188 3.45 -2.10 13.52
CA ILE A 188 3.57 -3.47 13.00
C ILE A 188 3.13 -4.46 14.07
N PRO A 189 2.08 -5.25 13.85
CA PRO A 189 1.59 -6.22 14.82
C PRO A 189 2.69 -7.21 15.26
N GLU A 190 2.68 -7.62 16.53
CA GLU A 190 3.73 -8.48 17.10
C GLU A 190 3.81 -9.88 16.46
N TRP A 191 2.68 -10.35 15.92
CA TRP A 191 2.60 -11.66 15.25
C TRP A 191 3.18 -11.69 13.83
N VAL A 192 3.54 -10.52 13.26
CA VAL A 192 4.17 -10.45 11.94
C VAL A 192 5.63 -10.85 12.05
N GLU A 193 5.99 -12.01 11.50
CA GLU A 193 7.35 -12.58 11.57
C GLU A 193 8.27 -12.07 10.45
N GLU A 194 7.70 -11.74 9.30
CA GLU A 194 8.42 -11.22 8.14
C GLU A 194 7.98 -9.78 7.84
N ILE A 195 8.92 -8.86 7.89
CA ILE A 195 8.67 -7.44 7.68
C ILE A 195 8.97 -7.10 6.21
N ARG A 196 7.97 -6.55 5.54
CA ARG A 196 8.14 -5.97 4.21
C ARG A 196 8.73 -4.58 4.36
N VAL A 197 9.77 -4.29 3.60
CA VAL A 197 10.52 -3.03 3.60
C VAL A 197 10.52 -2.47 2.20
N ILE A 198 10.25 -1.18 2.09
CA ILE A 198 10.42 -0.38 0.88
C ILE A 198 11.77 0.34 0.99
N ASP A 199 12.62 0.13 0.00
CA ASP A 199 13.93 0.74 -0.12
C ASP A 199 13.97 1.64 -1.36
N ILE A 200 13.90 2.96 -1.18
CA ILE A 200 14.25 3.94 -2.22
C ILE A 200 15.78 4.07 -2.14
N VAL A 201 16.48 3.25 -2.94
CA VAL A 201 17.90 2.95 -2.80
C VAL A 201 18.77 4.21 -2.77
N GLY A 202 19.32 4.50 -1.60
CA GLY A 202 20.17 5.68 -1.38
C GLY A 202 19.44 6.93 -0.86
N LEU A 203 18.12 6.87 -0.69
CA LEU A 203 17.33 7.99 -0.16
C LEU A 203 16.58 7.65 1.13
N ASP A 204 15.80 6.56 1.13
CA ASP A 204 14.92 6.20 2.24
C ASP A 204 14.67 4.69 2.31
N ARG A 205 14.56 4.16 3.52
CA ARG A 205 14.27 2.74 3.75
C ARG A 205 13.34 2.61 4.95
N GLN A 206 12.13 2.08 4.72
CA GLN A 206 11.11 1.97 5.77
C GLN A 206 10.31 0.66 5.67
N ALA A 207 9.89 0.15 6.83
CA ALA A 207 8.89 -0.92 6.91
C ALA A 207 7.54 -0.36 6.44
N ASP A 208 7.02 -0.92 5.36
CA ASP A 208 5.75 -0.51 4.77
C ASP A 208 5.06 -1.64 4.00
N GLY A 209 3.72 -1.65 4.01
CA GLY A 209 2.89 -2.64 3.34
C GLY A 209 2.26 -2.16 2.02
N GLY A 210 2.41 -0.89 1.68
CA GLY A 210 1.74 -0.27 0.54
C GLY A 210 2.39 -0.53 -0.82
N THR A 211 1.82 0.06 -1.84
CA THR A 211 2.29 -0.09 -3.22
C THR A 211 3.11 1.12 -3.68
N HIS A 212 4.21 0.87 -4.38
CA HIS A 212 5.17 1.89 -4.79
C HIS A 212 5.53 1.79 -6.27
N VAL A 213 5.98 2.91 -6.87
CA VAL A 213 6.56 2.91 -8.21
C VAL A 213 7.99 2.34 -8.17
N ALA A 214 8.44 1.78 -9.29
CA ALA A 214 9.76 1.15 -9.41
C ALA A 214 10.93 2.17 -9.38
N THR A 215 10.65 3.43 -9.60
CA THR A 215 11.65 4.51 -9.60
C THR A 215 10.99 5.84 -9.23
N THR A 216 11.81 6.78 -8.74
CA THR A 216 11.35 8.15 -8.43
C THR A 216 11.19 9.04 -9.66
N LEU A 217 11.54 8.59 -10.87
CA LEU A 217 11.32 9.28 -12.15
C LEU A 217 9.95 8.99 -12.74
#